data_ab216d9e0888069ae6edc9093c847cbb
#
_entry.id   ab216d9e0888069ae6edc9093c847cbb
#
_cell.length_a   1.000
_cell.length_b   1.000
_cell.length_c   1.000
_cell.angle_alpha   90.00
_cell.angle_beta   90.00
_cell.angle_gamma   90.00
#
_symmetry.space_group_name_H-M   'P 1'
#
loop_
_entity.id
_entity.type
_entity.pdbx_description
1 polymer ?
#
loop_
_entity_poly.entity_id
_entity_poly.type
_entity_poly.pdbx_seq_one_letter_code
_entity_poly.pdbx_strand_id
1 'polypeptide(L)'
;IYRATKQWFIAMDEPKLGGKTLREVAINEINNNIKFYPQAGKNRLLSMIENRPDWCISRQREWGVPIAFFRDKSTKEPIFDSEILDNVYEIFKTHGADAWWELEISELLPKNSKYKPENLEKVMDILDVWFDSGSTWNAVLNSGEYDAGSYPTDMYLEGSDQHRGWFQSSLLVSCAINQKAPYKAILTHGFTVDKNGAKMSKS
;
A
#
# COMPACT_ATOMS: atom_id res chain seq x y z
N ILE A 1 -10.68 -11.16 -25.02
CA ILE A 1 -9.39 -11.89 -25.10
C ILE A 1 -8.72 -11.76 -23.74
N TYR A 2 -8.45 -12.90 -23.09
CA TYR A 2 -7.67 -12.93 -21.85
C TYR A 2 -6.19 -13.00 -22.21
N ARG A 3 -5.36 -12.18 -21.53
CA ARG A 3 -3.91 -12.16 -21.69
C ARG A 3 -3.26 -12.27 -20.32
N ALA A 4 -2.32 -13.18 -20.16
CA ALA A 4 -1.47 -13.25 -18.97
C ALA A 4 -0.43 -12.12 -19.04
N THR A 5 -0.33 -11.34 -17.96
CA THR A 5 0.70 -10.30 -17.77
C THR A 5 1.44 -10.57 -16.47
N LYS A 6 2.73 -10.25 -16.45
CA LYS A 6 3.50 -10.28 -15.19
C LYS A 6 2.93 -9.24 -14.24
N GLN A 7 2.81 -9.59 -12.97
CA GLN A 7 2.25 -8.72 -11.94
C GLN A 7 3.18 -8.66 -10.73
N TRP A 8 3.05 -7.59 -9.96
CA TRP A 8 3.72 -7.42 -8.68
C TRP A 8 2.77 -7.78 -7.54
N PHE A 9 3.29 -8.53 -6.57
CA PHE A 9 2.50 -8.99 -5.43
C PHE A 9 3.21 -8.68 -4.12
N ILE A 10 2.42 -8.33 -3.10
CA ILE A 10 2.85 -8.40 -1.71
C ILE A 10 2.51 -9.79 -1.20
N ALA A 11 3.52 -10.55 -0.85
CA ALA A 11 3.36 -11.91 -0.33
C ALA A 11 2.75 -11.88 1.08
N MET A 12 1.70 -12.68 1.28
CA MET A 12 1.04 -12.79 2.59
C MET A 12 1.73 -13.81 3.50
N ASP A 13 2.33 -14.85 2.93
CA ASP A 13 2.81 -16.03 3.67
C ASP A 13 4.32 -16.24 3.61
N GLU A 14 5.07 -15.27 3.07
CA GLU A 14 6.54 -15.30 3.10
C GLU A 14 7.08 -14.82 4.47
N PRO A 15 7.94 -15.58 5.16
CA PRO A 15 8.41 -15.24 6.50
C PRO A 15 9.55 -14.20 6.47
N LYS A 16 9.26 -13.01 5.94
CA LYS A 16 10.22 -11.90 5.77
C LYS A 16 10.33 -10.95 6.97
N LEU A 17 9.36 -10.97 7.87
CA LEU A 17 9.24 -10.01 8.98
C LEU A 17 9.81 -10.59 10.27
N GLY A 18 11.13 -10.75 10.34
CA GLY A 18 11.77 -11.36 11.51
C GLY A 18 11.35 -12.82 11.75
N GLY A 19 11.14 -13.57 10.66
CA GLY A 19 10.66 -14.95 10.69
C GLY A 19 9.15 -15.09 10.74
N LYS A 20 8.39 -13.99 10.75
CA LYS A 20 6.93 -13.97 10.65
C LYS A 20 6.47 -13.63 9.24
N THR A 21 5.29 -14.09 8.90
CA THR A 21 4.58 -13.70 7.68
C THR A 21 3.78 -12.42 7.90
N LEU A 22 3.43 -11.71 6.82
CA LEU A 22 2.56 -10.54 6.90
C LEU A 22 1.19 -10.91 7.47
N ARG A 23 0.67 -12.07 7.10
CA ARG A 23 -0.59 -12.60 7.63
C ARG A 23 -0.53 -12.77 9.15
N GLU A 24 0.51 -13.42 9.67
CA GLU A 24 0.69 -13.62 11.11
C GLU A 24 0.78 -12.30 11.87
N VAL A 25 1.53 -11.33 11.35
CA VAL A 25 1.64 -10.00 11.96
C VAL A 25 0.29 -9.29 11.98
N ALA A 26 -0.43 -9.26 10.85
CA ALA A 26 -1.74 -8.61 10.77
C ALA A 26 -2.79 -9.27 11.68
N ILE A 27 -2.82 -10.59 11.74
CA ILE A 27 -3.71 -11.35 12.65
C ILE A 27 -3.38 -11.05 14.11
N ASN A 28 -2.10 -10.99 14.45
CA ASN A 28 -1.68 -10.63 15.81
C ASN A 28 -2.14 -9.22 16.21
N GLU A 29 -2.00 -8.23 15.30
CA GLU A 29 -2.47 -6.87 15.54
C GLU A 29 -3.99 -6.80 15.74
N ILE A 30 -4.76 -7.48 14.89
CA ILE A 30 -6.22 -7.56 15.00
C ILE A 30 -6.63 -8.16 16.36
N ASN A 31 -5.95 -9.20 16.80
CA ASN A 31 -6.33 -9.92 18.01
C ASN A 31 -5.98 -9.18 19.30
N ASN A 32 -4.84 -8.51 19.32
CA ASN A 32 -4.24 -8.05 20.56
C ASN A 32 -4.15 -6.53 20.70
N ASN A 33 -4.11 -5.78 19.58
CA ASN A 33 -3.74 -4.37 19.62
C ASN A 33 -4.80 -3.41 19.09
N ILE A 34 -5.86 -3.93 18.43
CA ILE A 34 -6.93 -3.12 17.84
C ILE A 34 -8.24 -3.30 18.61
N LYS A 35 -8.88 -2.19 18.97
CA LYS A 35 -10.24 -2.18 19.52
C LYS A 35 -11.26 -2.00 18.38
N PHE A 36 -12.39 -2.67 18.48
CA PHE A 36 -13.45 -2.62 17.45
C PHE A 36 -14.78 -2.14 18.00
N TYR A 37 -15.42 -1.21 17.29
CA TYR A 37 -16.73 -0.66 17.59
C TYR A 37 -17.60 -0.69 16.32
N PRO A 38 -18.59 -1.61 16.22
CA PRO A 38 -18.91 -2.70 17.17
C PRO A 38 -17.88 -3.83 17.14
N GLN A 39 -17.86 -4.63 18.19
CA GLN A 39 -16.93 -5.75 18.35
C GLN A 39 -17.00 -6.79 17.19
N ALA A 40 -18.15 -6.94 16.56
CA ALA A 40 -18.35 -7.81 15.40
C ALA A 40 -17.42 -7.47 14.21
N GLY A 41 -16.97 -6.22 14.11
CA GLY A 41 -16.01 -5.78 13.10
C GLY A 41 -14.68 -6.54 13.14
N LYS A 42 -14.28 -7.00 14.35
CA LYS A 42 -13.07 -7.82 14.53
C LYS A 42 -13.12 -9.10 13.72
N ASN A 43 -14.18 -9.88 13.88
CA ASN A 43 -14.33 -11.17 13.20
C ASN A 43 -14.39 -10.99 11.68
N ARG A 44 -14.99 -9.89 11.23
CA ARG A 44 -15.09 -9.57 9.80
C ARG A 44 -13.72 -9.27 9.20
N LEU A 45 -12.92 -8.41 9.83
CA LEU A 45 -11.57 -8.09 9.35
C LEU A 45 -10.66 -9.30 9.44
N LEU A 46 -10.72 -10.05 10.54
CA LEU A 46 -9.93 -11.24 10.77
C LEU A 46 -10.14 -12.28 9.66
N SER A 47 -11.40 -12.64 9.38
CA SER A 47 -11.74 -13.60 8.32
C SER A 47 -11.24 -13.15 6.93
N MET A 48 -11.25 -11.85 6.65
CA MET A 48 -10.72 -11.32 5.39
C MET A 48 -9.21 -11.44 5.29
N ILE A 49 -8.46 -11.29 6.39
CA ILE A 49 -7.01 -11.45 6.42
C ILE A 49 -6.61 -12.92 6.38
N GLU A 50 -7.29 -13.79 7.13
CA GLU A 50 -7.02 -15.24 7.17
C GLU A 50 -7.10 -15.90 5.79
N ASN A 51 -8.07 -15.47 4.99
CA ASN A 51 -8.35 -16.07 3.68
C ASN A 51 -7.83 -15.23 2.49
N ARG A 52 -7.04 -14.18 2.76
CA ARG A 52 -6.56 -13.30 1.71
C ARG A 52 -5.45 -13.98 0.89
N PRO A 53 -5.55 -14.03 -0.44
CA PRO A 53 -4.40 -14.37 -1.29
C PRO A 53 -3.35 -13.25 -1.27
N ASP A 54 -2.19 -13.50 -1.85
CA ASP A 54 -1.19 -12.47 -2.10
C ASP A 54 -1.82 -11.25 -2.78
N TRP A 55 -1.40 -10.07 -2.36
CA TRP A 55 -2.01 -8.83 -2.85
C TRP A 55 -1.35 -8.36 -4.15
N CYS A 56 -2.05 -8.51 -5.26
CA CYS A 56 -1.63 -7.95 -6.53
C CYS A 56 -1.72 -6.42 -6.49
N ILE A 57 -0.57 -5.75 -6.47
CA ILE A 57 -0.46 -4.28 -6.33
C ILE A 57 -0.21 -3.55 -7.64
N SER A 58 0.08 -4.25 -8.73
CA SER A 58 0.33 -3.62 -10.03
C SER A 58 -0.93 -3.47 -10.87
N ARG A 59 -1.01 -2.38 -11.62
CA ARG A 59 -2.07 -2.10 -12.59
C ARG A 59 -1.45 -1.59 -13.88
N GLN A 60 -2.03 -1.98 -15.01
CA GLN A 60 -1.68 -1.52 -16.35
C GLN A 60 -2.68 -0.45 -16.76
N ARG A 61 -2.50 0.77 -16.22
CA ARG A 61 -3.33 1.95 -16.47
C ARG A 61 -2.41 3.14 -16.74
N GLU A 62 -2.96 4.19 -17.37
CA GLU A 62 -2.22 5.42 -17.67
C GLU A 62 -2.18 6.40 -16.50
N TRP A 63 -3.10 6.27 -15.54
CA TRP A 63 -3.19 7.14 -14.38
C TRP A 63 -2.95 6.38 -13.09
N GLY A 64 -1.98 6.84 -12.30
CA GLY A 64 -1.66 6.32 -10.96
C GLY A 64 -0.20 6.57 -10.58
N VAL A 65 0.17 6.19 -9.36
CA VAL A 65 1.54 6.29 -8.86
C VAL A 65 2.38 5.16 -9.48
N PRO A 66 3.56 5.45 -10.08
CA PRO A 66 4.39 4.42 -10.69
C PRO A 66 4.95 3.45 -9.65
N ILE A 67 5.16 2.20 -10.07
CA ILE A 67 6.03 1.26 -9.37
C ILE A 67 7.47 1.58 -9.78
N ALA A 68 8.11 2.48 -9.03
CA ALA A 68 9.38 3.12 -9.40
C ALA A 68 10.59 2.20 -9.20
N PHE A 69 10.58 1.03 -9.86
CA PHE A 69 11.71 0.10 -9.90
C PHE A 69 12.28 -0.03 -11.31
N PHE A 70 13.57 -0.33 -11.37
CA PHE A 70 14.21 -0.77 -12.58
C PHE A 70 14.29 -2.30 -12.64
N ARG A 71 14.37 -2.82 -13.86
CA ARG A 71 14.75 -4.21 -14.13
C ARG A 71 16.02 -4.24 -14.96
N ASP A 72 16.81 -5.27 -14.77
CA ASP A 72 17.89 -5.59 -15.69
C ASP A 72 17.30 -6.06 -17.03
N LYS A 73 17.75 -5.47 -18.15
CA LYS A 73 17.22 -5.79 -19.48
C LYS A 73 17.47 -7.22 -19.92
N SER A 74 18.58 -7.83 -19.44
CA SER A 74 18.99 -9.17 -19.85
C SER A 74 18.31 -10.26 -19.03
N THR A 75 18.27 -10.10 -17.71
CA THR A 75 17.71 -11.09 -16.79
C THR A 75 16.22 -10.88 -16.50
N LYS A 76 15.71 -9.65 -16.74
CA LYS A 76 14.37 -9.20 -16.36
C LYS A 76 14.11 -9.21 -14.84
N GLU A 77 15.16 -9.37 -14.04
CA GLU A 77 15.07 -9.33 -12.59
C GLU A 77 14.94 -7.87 -12.08
N PRO A 78 14.13 -7.65 -11.06
CA PRO A 78 14.00 -6.33 -10.45
C PRO A 78 15.27 -5.96 -9.69
N ILE A 79 15.58 -4.67 -9.71
CA ILE A 79 16.71 -4.09 -8.97
C ILE A 79 16.17 -3.36 -7.74
N PHE A 80 16.43 -3.93 -6.57
CA PHE A 80 16.12 -3.34 -5.28
C PHE A 80 17.39 -2.72 -4.68
N ASP A 81 17.67 -1.49 -5.05
CA ASP A 81 18.83 -0.75 -4.58
C ASP A 81 18.38 0.52 -3.87
N SER A 82 18.76 0.66 -2.59
CA SER A 82 18.31 1.77 -1.75
C SER A 82 18.80 3.13 -2.26
N GLU A 83 20.02 3.21 -2.80
CA GLU A 83 20.55 4.48 -3.33
C GLU A 83 19.74 4.96 -4.54
N ILE A 84 19.29 4.03 -5.39
CA ILE A 84 18.40 4.37 -6.51
C ILE A 84 17.05 4.83 -5.99
N LEU A 85 16.45 4.09 -5.04
CA LEU A 85 15.14 4.44 -4.49
C LEU A 85 15.16 5.79 -3.79
N ASP A 86 16.18 6.08 -3.01
CA ASP A 86 16.38 7.37 -2.34
C ASP A 86 16.52 8.51 -3.35
N ASN A 87 17.28 8.29 -4.44
CA ASN A 87 17.42 9.28 -5.50
C ASN A 87 16.10 9.55 -6.23
N VAL A 88 15.35 8.50 -6.56
CA VAL A 88 14.03 8.63 -7.18
C VAL A 88 13.04 9.33 -6.23
N TYR A 89 13.10 9.02 -4.94
CA TYR A 89 12.29 9.72 -3.93
C TYR A 89 12.56 11.24 -3.91
N GLU A 90 13.80 11.68 -3.91
CA GLU A 90 14.15 13.12 -3.94
C GLU A 90 13.72 13.78 -5.26
N ILE A 91 13.78 13.06 -6.38
CA ILE A 91 13.25 13.56 -7.66
C ILE A 91 11.72 13.71 -7.57
N PHE A 92 11.00 12.72 -7.05
CA PHE A 92 9.55 12.78 -6.91
C PHE A 92 9.09 13.89 -5.95
N LYS A 93 9.84 14.13 -4.90
CA LYS A 93 9.58 15.22 -3.96
C LYS A 93 9.64 16.60 -4.62
N THR A 94 10.48 16.75 -5.62
CA THR A 94 10.71 18.03 -6.32
C THR A 94 9.85 18.18 -7.57
N HIS A 95 9.71 17.11 -8.35
CA HIS A 95 9.08 17.12 -9.68
C HIS A 95 7.74 16.37 -9.75
N GLY A 96 7.33 15.68 -8.67
CA GLY A 96 6.18 14.79 -8.69
C GLY A 96 6.49 13.43 -9.29
N ALA A 97 5.53 12.52 -9.19
CA ALA A 97 5.68 11.14 -9.65
C ALA A 97 5.72 10.99 -11.18
N ASP A 98 5.23 11.99 -11.90
CA ASP A 98 5.25 12.02 -13.38
C ASP A 98 6.67 12.02 -13.94
N ALA A 99 7.64 12.49 -13.16
CA ALA A 99 9.07 12.40 -13.49
C ALA A 99 9.53 10.97 -13.84
N TRP A 100 8.84 9.94 -13.35
CA TRP A 100 9.15 8.55 -13.70
C TRP A 100 8.97 8.26 -15.19
N TRP A 101 7.98 8.87 -15.83
CA TRP A 101 7.72 8.70 -17.26
C TRP A 101 8.45 9.72 -18.12
N GLU A 102 8.64 10.94 -17.63
CA GLU A 102 9.21 12.07 -18.36
C GLU A 102 10.73 12.02 -18.48
N LEU A 103 11.43 11.64 -17.37
CA LEU A 103 12.89 11.67 -17.34
C LEU A 103 13.52 10.41 -17.94
N GLU A 104 14.70 10.56 -18.50
CA GLU A 104 15.49 9.40 -18.96
C GLU A 104 16.06 8.59 -17.77
N ILE A 105 16.41 7.33 -18.01
CA ILE A 105 16.96 6.46 -16.96
C ILE A 105 18.23 7.06 -16.34
N SER A 106 19.08 7.70 -17.16
CA SER A 106 20.30 8.36 -16.72
C SER A 106 20.05 9.50 -15.72
N GLU A 107 18.90 10.16 -15.79
CA GLU A 107 18.49 11.25 -14.91
C GLU A 107 17.91 10.74 -13.59
N LEU A 108 17.32 9.55 -13.62
CA LEU A 108 16.73 8.88 -12.46
C LEU A 108 17.76 8.12 -11.62
N LEU A 109 18.96 7.87 -12.16
CA LEU A 109 20.04 7.17 -11.44
C LEU A 109 20.89 8.16 -10.65
N PRO A 110 21.41 7.72 -9.46
CA PRO A 110 22.45 8.49 -8.76
C PRO A 110 23.69 8.71 -9.65
N LYS A 111 24.37 9.84 -9.51
CA LYS A 111 25.56 10.20 -10.33
C LYS A 111 26.67 9.12 -10.31
N ASN A 112 26.80 8.42 -9.18
CA ASN A 112 27.82 7.36 -8.99
C ASN A 112 27.20 5.97 -9.02
N SER A 113 26.11 5.78 -9.72
CA SER A 113 25.43 4.50 -9.82
C SER A 113 26.37 3.43 -10.39
N LYS A 114 26.38 2.24 -9.79
CA LYS A 114 27.06 1.05 -10.34
C LYS A 114 26.36 0.46 -11.55
N TYR A 115 25.11 0.87 -11.79
CA TYR A 115 24.31 0.42 -12.92
C TYR A 115 24.44 1.38 -14.10
N LYS A 116 24.47 0.81 -15.30
CA LYS A 116 24.50 1.57 -16.54
C LYS A 116 23.10 1.71 -17.11
N PRO A 117 22.68 2.93 -17.52
CA PRO A 117 21.33 3.18 -18.02
C PRO A 117 20.92 2.25 -19.16
N GLU A 118 21.86 1.92 -20.05
CA GLU A 118 21.61 1.04 -21.22
C GLU A 118 21.21 -0.38 -20.84
N ASN A 119 21.58 -0.84 -19.64
CA ASN A 119 21.28 -2.18 -19.15
C ASN A 119 19.97 -2.23 -18.35
N LEU A 120 19.29 -1.10 -18.15
CA LEU A 120 18.10 -0.99 -17.34
C LEU A 120 16.85 -0.73 -18.18
N GLU A 121 15.72 -1.20 -17.68
CA GLU A 121 14.39 -0.82 -18.14
C GLU A 121 13.53 -0.36 -16.96
N LYS A 122 12.70 0.66 -17.17
CA LYS A 122 11.72 1.10 -16.17
C LYS A 122 10.58 0.09 -16.05
N VAL A 123 10.10 -0.15 -14.85
CA VAL A 123 8.78 -0.77 -14.65
C VAL A 123 7.73 0.29 -14.98
N MET A 124 6.82 -0.02 -15.89
CA MET A 124 5.80 0.91 -16.40
C MET A 124 4.43 0.68 -15.77
N ASP A 125 4.32 -0.27 -14.85
CA ASP A 125 3.09 -0.51 -14.09
C ASP A 125 2.90 0.59 -13.03
N ILE A 126 1.64 0.84 -12.68
CA ILE A 126 1.27 1.72 -11.57
C ILE A 126 0.80 0.91 -10.37
N LEU A 127 0.80 1.54 -9.21
CA LEU A 127 0.27 0.96 -7.98
C LEU A 127 -1.26 0.86 -8.01
N ASP A 128 -1.77 -0.15 -7.34
CA ASP A 128 -3.18 -0.22 -6.95
C ASP A 128 -3.52 0.96 -6.06
N VAL A 129 -4.59 1.69 -6.36
CA VAL A 129 -5.06 2.84 -5.57
C VAL A 129 -5.30 2.50 -4.09
N TRP A 130 -5.57 1.24 -3.76
CA TRP A 130 -5.66 0.79 -2.38
C TRP A 130 -4.31 0.75 -1.65
N PHE A 131 -3.22 0.65 -2.39
CA PHE A 131 -1.87 0.83 -1.84
C PHE A 131 -1.63 2.30 -1.49
N ASP A 132 -1.99 3.22 -2.39
CA ASP A 132 -1.87 4.66 -2.16
C ASP A 132 -2.68 5.07 -0.92
N SER A 133 -3.95 4.70 -0.86
CA SER A 133 -4.80 4.98 0.32
C SER A 133 -4.31 4.27 1.58
N GLY A 134 -3.76 3.08 1.44
CA GLY A 134 -3.17 2.31 2.54
C GLY A 134 -1.92 2.93 3.14
N SER A 135 -1.25 3.82 2.41
CA SER A 135 -0.02 4.52 2.84
C SER A 135 -0.28 5.89 3.48
N THR A 136 -1.53 6.37 3.53
CA THR A 136 -1.87 7.72 4.05
C THR A 136 -1.43 7.95 5.49
N TRP A 137 -1.41 6.92 6.32
CA TRP A 137 -0.86 7.02 7.68
C TRP A 137 0.60 7.49 7.69
N ASN A 138 1.42 7.06 6.71
CA ASN A 138 2.80 7.50 6.61
C ASN A 138 2.90 8.94 6.08
N ALA A 139 2.14 9.23 5.02
CA ALA A 139 2.16 10.54 4.39
C ALA A 139 1.59 11.66 5.28
N VAL A 140 0.66 11.35 6.18
CA VAL A 140 -0.01 12.34 7.02
C VAL A 140 0.51 12.33 8.47
N LEU A 141 0.59 11.15 9.11
CA LEU A 141 0.93 11.09 10.54
C LEU A 141 2.45 11.08 10.80
N ASN A 142 3.24 10.55 9.87
CA ASN A 142 4.69 10.42 10.03
C ASN A 142 5.51 11.46 9.26
N SER A 143 4.93 12.18 8.31
CA SER A 143 5.67 13.14 7.48
C SER A 143 6.19 14.34 8.27
N GLY A 144 5.50 14.71 9.36
CA GLY A 144 5.78 15.96 10.10
C GLY A 144 5.27 17.23 9.40
N GLU A 145 4.62 17.10 8.25
CA GLU A 145 4.08 18.25 7.48
C GLU A 145 2.71 18.70 7.99
N TYR A 146 2.04 17.85 8.76
CA TYR A 146 0.67 18.09 9.24
C TYR A 146 0.61 17.94 10.76
N ASP A 147 -0.12 18.83 11.42
CA ASP A 147 -0.53 18.66 12.81
C ASP A 147 -1.76 17.74 12.90
N ALA A 148 -1.56 16.49 12.51
CA ALA A 148 -2.61 15.49 12.31
C ALA A 148 -2.62 14.38 13.37
N GLY A 149 -1.95 14.59 14.49
CA GLY A 149 -1.85 13.61 15.56
C GLY A 149 -0.62 12.70 15.45
N SER A 150 -0.71 11.49 15.99
CA SER A 150 0.41 10.56 16.11
C SER A 150 0.15 9.24 15.39
N TYR A 151 1.25 8.56 15.03
CA TYR A 151 1.21 7.18 14.54
C TYR A 151 1.52 6.20 15.69
N PRO A 152 0.72 5.13 15.90
CA PRO A 152 -0.60 4.89 15.30
C PRO A 152 -1.64 5.92 15.75
N THR A 153 -2.58 6.24 14.86
CA THR A 153 -3.70 7.11 15.23
C THR A 153 -4.64 6.44 16.24
N ASP A 154 -5.41 7.23 16.97
CA ASP A 154 -6.31 6.67 17.99
C ASP A 154 -7.46 5.87 17.36
N MET A 155 -8.01 6.34 16.24
CA MET A 155 -9.18 5.70 15.64
C MET A 155 -9.28 5.93 14.14
N TYR A 156 -9.63 4.87 13.38
CA TYR A 156 -10.20 4.95 12.04
C TYR A 156 -11.71 4.86 12.14
N LEU A 157 -12.42 5.78 11.47
CA LEU A 157 -13.88 5.88 11.49
C LEU A 157 -14.39 5.92 10.06
N GLU A 158 -15.08 4.85 9.62
CA GLU A 158 -15.64 4.73 8.28
C GLU A 158 -16.82 3.75 8.24
N GLY A 159 -17.42 3.60 7.06
CA GLY A 159 -18.46 2.61 6.81
C GLY A 159 -17.96 1.17 6.90
N SER A 160 -18.88 0.26 7.11
CA SER A 160 -18.59 -1.17 7.27
C SER A 160 -18.01 -1.85 6.02
N ASP A 161 -18.13 -1.25 4.84
CA ASP A 161 -17.52 -1.69 3.58
C ASP A 161 -15.98 -1.57 3.61
N GLN A 162 -15.43 -0.67 4.44
CA GLN A 162 -13.99 -0.43 4.56
C GLN A 162 -13.21 -1.57 5.24
N HIS A 163 -13.85 -2.57 5.78
CA HIS A 163 -13.17 -3.81 6.18
C HIS A 163 -12.52 -4.50 4.98
N ARG A 164 -13.08 -4.35 3.77
CA ARG A 164 -12.48 -4.83 2.52
C ARG A 164 -11.76 -3.72 1.73
N GLY A 165 -11.65 -2.54 2.27
CA GLY A 165 -11.04 -1.38 1.65
C GLY A 165 -9.92 -0.82 2.52
N TRP A 166 -10.08 0.43 2.94
CA TRP A 166 -9.04 1.21 3.60
C TRP A 166 -8.56 0.65 4.94
N PHE A 167 -9.44 0.05 5.75
CA PHE A 167 -9.00 -0.60 6.99
C PHE A 167 -8.01 -1.71 6.72
N GLN A 168 -8.27 -2.53 5.70
CA GLN A 168 -7.42 -3.65 5.34
C GLN A 168 -6.13 -3.21 4.66
N SER A 169 -6.19 -2.31 3.68
CA SER A 169 -5.01 -1.84 2.96
C SER A 169 -4.04 -1.10 3.89
N SER A 170 -4.55 -0.22 4.76
CA SER A 170 -3.75 0.48 5.76
C SER A 170 -3.07 -0.48 6.74
N LEU A 171 -3.81 -1.48 7.22
CA LEU A 171 -3.26 -2.52 8.10
C LEU A 171 -2.10 -3.25 7.45
N LEU A 172 -2.30 -3.74 6.22
CA LEU A 172 -1.29 -4.53 5.52
C LEU A 172 -0.04 -3.72 5.20
N VAL A 173 -0.17 -2.49 4.69
CA VAL A 173 0.99 -1.63 4.39
C VAL A 173 1.76 -1.31 5.67
N SER A 174 1.06 -0.97 6.75
CA SER A 174 1.71 -0.65 8.02
C SER A 174 2.36 -1.86 8.68
N CYS A 175 1.69 -3.02 8.67
CA CYS A 175 2.27 -4.26 9.19
C CYS A 175 3.50 -4.72 8.40
N ALA A 176 3.50 -4.54 7.07
CA ALA A 176 4.64 -4.89 6.23
C ALA A 176 5.89 -4.04 6.53
N ILE A 177 5.71 -2.76 6.86
CA ILE A 177 6.80 -1.82 7.08
C ILE A 177 7.21 -1.78 8.57
N ASN A 178 6.22 -1.64 9.46
CA ASN A 178 6.44 -1.36 10.88
C ASN A 178 6.08 -2.52 11.81
N GLN A 179 5.58 -3.63 11.29
CA GLN A 179 5.05 -4.77 12.06
C GLN A 179 3.98 -4.34 13.09
N LYS A 180 3.23 -3.29 12.77
CA LYS A 180 2.27 -2.66 13.67
C LYS A 180 1.08 -2.11 12.89
N ALA A 181 -0.11 -2.16 13.49
CA ALA A 181 -1.31 -1.52 12.94
C ALA A 181 -1.17 0.02 12.93
N PRO A 182 -1.72 0.73 11.93
CA PRO A 182 -1.64 2.19 11.87
C PRO A 182 -2.68 2.89 12.75
N TYR A 183 -3.55 2.15 13.39
CA TYR A 183 -4.64 2.63 14.25
C TYR A 183 -4.79 1.75 15.49
N LYS A 184 -5.25 2.37 16.59
CA LYS A 184 -5.52 1.69 17.88
C LYS A 184 -6.95 1.18 17.94
N ALA A 185 -7.87 1.78 17.17
CA ALA A 185 -9.28 1.40 17.15
C ALA A 185 -9.90 1.57 15.76
N ILE A 186 -10.94 0.78 15.49
CA ILE A 186 -11.83 0.93 14.34
C ILE A 186 -13.26 1.15 14.86
N LEU A 187 -13.88 2.24 14.42
CA LEU A 187 -15.31 2.48 14.59
C LEU A 187 -15.99 2.40 13.24
N THR A 188 -16.98 1.54 13.11
CA THR A 188 -17.74 1.37 11.87
C THR A 188 -19.20 1.79 12.02
N HIS A 189 -19.66 2.61 11.09
CA HIS A 189 -21.08 2.97 10.96
C HIS A 189 -21.74 2.22 9.80
N GLY A 190 -23.07 2.24 9.79
CA GLY A 190 -23.88 1.76 8.65
C GLY A 190 -23.87 2.74 7.48
N PHE A 191 -24.52 2.34 6.40
CA PHE A 191 -24.75 3.24 5.27
C PHE A 191 -25.82 4.27 5.60
N THR A 192 -25.76 5.42 4.90
CA THR A 192 -26.85 6.40 4.92
C THR A 192 -28.11 5.78 4.36
N VAL A 193 -29.19 5.92 5.08
CA VAL A 193 -30.50 5.37 4.72
C VAL A 193 -31.55 6.46 4.58
N ASP A 194 -32.57 6.19 3.77
CA ASP A 194 -33.72 7.05 3.65
C ASP A 194 -34.66 6.94 4.89
N LYS A 195 -35.75 7.68 4.87
CA LYS A 195 -36.78 7.68 5.96
C LYS A 195 -37.43 6.31 6.19
N ASN A 196 -37.32 5.38 5.23
CA ASN A 196 -37.89 4.02 5.31
C ASN A 196 -36.82 3.00 5.71
N GLY A 197 -35.57 3.41 5.95
CA GLY A 197 -34.46 2.54 6.29
C GLY A 197 -33.80 1.89 5.08
N ALA A 198 -34.15 2.25 3.86
CA ALA A 198 -33.50 1.73 2.66
C ALA A 198 -32.17 2.46 2.41
N LYS A 199 -31.12 1.68 2.05
CA LYS A 199 -29.81 2.25 1.73
C LYS A 199 -29.94 3.25 0.58
N MET A 200 -29.44 4.47 0.80
CA MET A 200 -29.31 5.46 -0.27
C MET A 200 -28.19 5.03 -1.21
N SER A 201 -28.52 4.91 -2.49
CA SER A 201 -27.54 4.64 -3.55
C SER A 201 -27.58 5.78 -4.57
N LYS A 202 -26.56 5.84 -5.41
CA LYS A 202 -26.60 6.71 -6.59
C LYS A 202 -27.75 6.24 -7.48
N SER A 203 -28.71 7.10 -7.72
CA SER A 203 -29.79 6.91 -8.70
C SER A 203 -29.24 7.19 -10.10
#